data_6d98a3131774181c4eb9a576cbb7f895
#
_entry.id   6d98a3131774181c4eb9a576cbb7f895
#
_cell.length_a   1.000
_cell.length_b   1.000
_cell.length_c   1.000
_cell.angle_alpha   90.00
_cell.angle_beta   90.00
_cell.angle_gamma   90.00
#
_symmetry.space_group_name_H-M   'P 1'
#
loop_
_entity.id
_entity.type
_entity.pdbx_description
1 polymer ?
#
loop_
_entity_poly.entity_id
_entity_poly.type
_entity_poly.pdbx_seq_one_letter_code
_entity_poly.pdbx_strand_id
1 'polypeptide(L)'
;MKYLLTIVILVIAASIIKVPFAAETYKVTDQVYFDIMIGNNPVGRIVIGLFGGIAPKTVKNFITLATTGVEGKKYEGTKFHRVIKKFMIQGGDVENGDGTGSISMYGKYFDDENFEVKHSGPLFVSMANAGKNTNGCQFFITTIATPWLDDHHTVFGKVVSGEDVVFKIEQTKTDSDDVPLVPVVIYNSGIIPTQEYTISDNPYDAWAWIKATCIPLGFSFSILAIFHYIMKQLDV
;
A
#
# COMPACT_ATOMS: atom_id res chain seq x y z
N MET A 1 46.24 -13.24 13.23
CA MET A 1 46.13 -13.30 11.75
C MET A 1 45.12 -14.33 11.26
N LYS A 2 45.07 -15.59 11.75
CA LYS A 2 44.10 -16.60 11.32
C LYS A 2 42.64 -16.20 11.56
N TYR A 3 42.28 -15.62 12.71
CA TYR A 3 40.90 -15.19 13.01
C TYR A 3 40.43 -14.01 12.17
N LEU A 4 41.31 -13.11 11.77
CA LEU A 4 40.96 -11.97 10.90
C LEU A 4 40.60 -12.44 9.49
N LEU A 5 41.34 -13.45 8.97
CA LEU A 5 41.08 -14.05 7.68
C LEU A 5 39.70 -14.81 7.66
N THR A 6 39.42 -15.51 8.77
CA THR A 6 38.12 -16.22 8.93
C THR A 6 36.92 -15.27 8.97
N ILE A 7 37.06 -14.14 9.67
CA ILE A 7 36.03 -13.10 9.73
C ILE A 7 35.82 -12.47 8.35
N VAL A 8 36.89 -12.16 7.61
CA VAL A 8 36.82 -11.60 6.27
C VAL A 8 36.13 -12.58 5.30
N ILE A 9 36.44 -13.88 5.36
CA ILE A 9 35.79 -14.92 4.54
C ILE A 9 34.34 -15.06 4.90
N LEU A 10 33.95 -15.00 6.18
CA LEU A 10 32.52 -15.03 6.60
C LEU A 10 31.74 -13.80 6.12
N VAL A 11 32.35 -12.62 6.14
CA VAL A 11 31.72 -11.39 5.63
C VAL A 11 31.54 -11.43 4.12
N ILE A 12 32.56 -11.95 3.40
CA ILE A 12 32.47 -12.13 1.94
C ILE A 12 31.44 -13.22 1.58
N ALA A 13 31.39 -14.33 2.31
CA ALA A 13 30.40 -15.38 2.10
C ALA A 13 28.97 -14.90 2.35
N ALA A 14 28.74 -14.06 3.37
CA ALA A 14 27.46 -13.42 3.64
C ALA A 14 27.05 -12.44 2.52
N SER A 15 28.01 -11.84 1.81
CA SER A 15 27.74 -10.96 0.66
C SER A 15 27.32 -11.69 -0.61
N ILE A 16 27.59 -13.01 -0.71
CA ILE A 16 27.31 -13.85 -1.87
C ILE A 16 25.98 -14.59 -1.74
N ILE A 17 25.42 -14.67 -0.53
CA ILE A 17 24.09 -15.25 -0.35
C ILE A 17 23.07 -14.26 -0.96
N LYS A 18 22.75 -14.47 -2.24
CA LYS A 18 21.55 -13.89 -2.85
C LYS A 18 20.37 -14.54 -2.15
N VAL A 19 19.88 -13.90 -1.10
CA VAL A 19 18.56 -14.22 -0.55
C VAL A 19 17.56 -13.82 -1.64
N PRO A 20 16.80 -14.76 -2.22
CA PRO A 20 15.85 -14.48 -3.30
C PRO A 20 14.55 -13.90 -2.73
N PHE A 21 14.66 -12.81 -1.98
CA PHE A 21 13.53 -12.04 -1.48
C PHE A 21 13.81 -10.56 -1.76
N ALA A 22 13.92 -10.24 -3.05
CA ALA A 22 13.83 -8.85 -3.45
C ALA A 22 12.36 -8.45 -3.24
N ALA A 23 12.11 -7.57 -2.26
CA ALA A 23 10.81 -6.96 -2.11
C ALA A 23 10.41 -6.31 -3.44
N GLU A 24 9.20 -6.56 -3.90
CA GLU A 24 8.69 -5.89 -5.09
C GLU A 24 8.58 -4.40 -4.82
N THR A 25 8.92 -3.61 -5.82
CA THR A 25 8.89 -2.15 -5.71
C THR A 25 7.93 -1.58 -6.73
N TYR A 26 7.11 -0.63 -6.29
CA TYR A 26 6.09 0.00 -7.12
C TYR A 26 6.34 1.51 -7.20
N LYS A 27 6.27 2.05 -8.41
CA LYS A 27 6.38 3.48 -8.66
C LYS A 27 5.03 4.13 -8.41
N VAL A 28 4.99 5.06 -7.46
CA VAL A 28 3.84 5.92 -7.18
C VAL A 28 3.94 7.14 -8.09
N THR A 29 2.93 7.37 -8.91
CA THR A 29 2.84 8.51 -9.84
C THR A 29 1.96 9.62 -9.29
N ASP A 30 0.92 9.27 -8.55
CA ASP A 30 -0.09 10.17 -8.02
C ASP A 30 -0.49 9.75 -6.61
N GLN A 31 -1.10 10.67 -5.85
CA GLN A 31 -1.65 10.37 -4.54
C GLN A 31 -3.07 10.93 -4.41
N VAL A 32 -3.97 10.10 -3.89
CA VAL A 32 -5.32 10.48 -3.51
C VAL A 32 -5.45 10.40 -2.00
N TYR A 33 -6.17 11.33 -1.39
CA TYR A 33 -6.51 11.26 0.03
C TYR A 33 -8.00 11.09 0.26
N PHE A 34 -8.34 10.41 1.35
CA PHE A 34 -9.67 10.32 1.92
C PHE A 34 -9.64 10.72 3.38
N ASP A 35 -10.44 11.71 3.75
CA ASP A 35 -10.71 12.03 5.15
C ASP A 35 -11.89 11.21 5.63
N ILE A 36 -11.71 10.48 6.73
CA ILE A 36 -12.64 9.45 7.19
C ILE A 36 -13.34 9.86 8.46
N MET A 37 -14.65 9.62 8.49
CA MET A 37 -15.50 9.79 9.66
C MET A 37 -16.19 8.47 10.01
N ILE A 38 -16.22 8.09 11.29
CA ILE A 38 -16.99 6.96 11.82
C ILE A 38 -18.11 7.54 12.70
N GLY A 39 -19.36 7.39 12.23
CA GLY A 39 -20.47 8.15 12.78
C GLY A 39 -20.24 9.66 12.61
N ASN A 40 -20.20 10.38 13.72
CA ASN A 40 -19.93 11.84 13.73
C ASN A 40 -18.48 12.19 14.13
N ASN A 41 -17.59 11.19 14.26
CA ASN A 41 -16.23 11.40 14.73
C ASN A 41 -15.24 11.30 13.56
N PRO A 42 -14.49 12.36 13.24
CA PRO A 42 -13.38 12.27 12.31
C PRO A 42 -12.28 11.37 12.92
N VAL A 43 -11.82 10.38 12.14
CA VAL A 43 -10.86 9.39 12.62
C VAL A 43 -9.49 9.51 11.98
N GLY A 44 -9.35 10.32 10.94
CA GLY A 44 -8.08 10.63 10.29
C GLY A 44 -8.16 10.59 8.76
N ARG A 45 -6.99 10.65 8.14
CA ARG A 45 -6.81 10.66 6.68
C ARG A 45 -6.10 9.39 6.24
N ILE A 46 -6.59 8.79 5.15
CA ILE A 46 -5.92 7.74 4.39
C ILE A 46 -5.31 8.39 3.15
N VAL A 47 -4.04 8.16 2.87
CA VAL A 47 -3.38 8.56 1.64
C VAL A 47 -3.02 7.32 0.84
N ILE A 48 -3.45 7.29 -0.40
CA ILE A 48 -3.26 6.17 -1.34
C ILE A 48 -2.27 6.60 -2.41
N GLY A 49 -1.13 5.91 -2.49
CA GLY A 49 -0.19 6.02 -3.59
C GLY A 49 -0.66 5.18 -4.77
N LEU A 50 -0.75 5.78 -5.95
CA LEU A 50 -1.32 5.16 -7.14
C LEU A 50 -0.24 4.75 -8.13
N PHE A 51 -0.43 3.60 -8.78
CA PHE A 51 0.53 2.97 -9.69
C PHE A 51 0.17 3.28 -11.16
N GLY A 52 0.17 4.58 -11.52
CA GLY A 52 -0.24 5.04 -12.85
C GLY A 52 0.62 4.51 -13.99
N GLY A 53 1.86 4.09 -13.72
CA GLY A 53 2.70 3.41 -14.72
C GLY A 53 2.27 1.97 -14.99
N ILE A 54 1.54 1.32 -14.06
CA ILE A 54 1.08 -0.07 -14.17
C ILE A 54 -0.38 -0.12 -14.64
N ALA A 55 -1.26 0.66 -13.99
CA ALA A 55 -2.69 0.66 -14.27
C ALA A 55 -3.22 2.08 -14.60
N PRO A 56 -2.78 2.70 -15.70
CA PRO A 56 -3.09 4.10 -16.02
C PRO A 56 -4.57 4.40 -16.20
N LYS A 57 -5.35 3.50 -16.78
CA LYS A 57 -6.80 3.69 -16.97
C LYS A 57 -7.54 3.62 -15.63
N THR A 58 -7.22 2.63 -14.83
CA THR A 58 -7.80 2.43 -13.50
C THR A 58 -7.48 3.60 -12.59
N VAL A 59 -6.21 4.04 -12.56
CA VAL A 59 -5.74 5.20 -11.79
C VAL A 59 -6.46 6.48 -12.24
N LYS A 60 -6.60 6.71 -13.54
CA LYS A 60 -7.32 7.89 -14.07
C LYS A 60 -8.78 7.90 -13.64
N ASN A 61 -9.47 6.76 -13.71
CA ASN A 61 -10.85 6.62 -13.23
C ASN A 61 -10.95 6.94 -11.73
N PHE A 62 -10.06 6.37 -10.94
CA PHE A 62 -10.04 6.56 -9.47
C PHE A 62 -9.79 8.03 -9.09
N ILE A 63 -8.83 8.70 -9.72
CA ILE A 63 -8.56 10.13 -9.52
C ILE A 63 -9.78 10.97 -9.90
N THR A 64 -10.41 10.68 -11.03
CA THR A 64 -11.61 11.41 -11.47
C THR A 64 -12.71 11.30 -10.42
N LEU A 65 -13.00 10.10 -9.92
CA LEU A 65 -14.00 9.89 -8.87
C LEU A 65 -13.62 10.52 -7.52
N ALA A 66 -12.33 10.61 -7.21
CA ALA A 66 -11.85 11.26 -5.99
C ALA A 66 -11.88 12.79 -6.05
N THR A 67 -12.01 13.40 -7.25
CA THR A 67 -11.89 14.84 -7.47
C THR A 67 -13.14 15.45 -8.12
N THR A 68 -13.16 15.47 -9.45
CA THR A 68 -14.24 16.11 -10.25
C THR A 68 -15.53 15.29 -10.28
N GLY A 69 -15.40 13.98 -10.11
CA GLY A 69 -16.50 13.05 -10.21
C GLY A 69 -16.84 12.65 -11.65
N VAL A 70 -17.76 11.70 -11.77
CA VAL A 70 -18.38 11.24 -13.02
C VAL A 70 -19.88 11.49 -12.91
N GLU A 71 -20.47 12.23 -13.84
CA GLU A 71 -21.89 12.62 -13.81
C GLU A 71 -22.33 13.25 -12.46
N GLY A 72 -21.42 14.05 -11.86
CA GLY A 72 -21.67 14.70 -10.57
C GLY A 72 -21.50 13.79 -9.34
N LYS A 73 -21.20 12.50 -9.54
CA LYS A 73 -21.00 11.52 -8.47
C LYS A 73 -19.50 11.38 -8.18
N LYS A 74 -19.11 11.41 -6.92
CA LYS A 74 -17.73 11.33 -6.47
C LYS A 74 -17.61 10.54 -5.16
N TYR A 75 -16.39 10.18 -4.77
CA TYR A 75 -16.15 9.42 -3.53
C TYR A 75 -16.51 10.20 -2.26
N GLU A 76 -16.41 11.54 -2.28
CA GLU A 76 -16.86 12.36 -1.15
C GLU A 76 -18.35 12.14 -0.85
N GLY A 77 -18.66 11.82 0.39
CA GLY A 77 -19.99 11.48 0.87
C GLY A 77 -20.33 9.98 0.80
N THR A 78 -19.51 9.15 0.15
CA THR A 78 -19.75 7.69 0.08
C THR A 78 -19.30 6.95 1.34
N LYS A 79 -19.76 5.72 1.49
CA LYS A 79 -19.47 4.85 2.64
C LYS A 79 -18.56 3.68 2.26
N PHE A 80 -17.84 3.19 3.26
CA PHE A 80 -17.38 1.81 3.24
C PHE A 80 -18.58 0.95 3.63
N HIS A 81 -19.21 0.36 2.63
CA HIS A 81 -20.47 -0.38 2.78
C HIS A 81 -20.28 -1.84 3.17
N ARG A 82 -19.05 -2.38 3.05
CA ARG A 82 -18.72 -3.75 3.43
C ARG A 82 -17.35 -3.79 4.10
N VAL A 83 -17.28 -4.35 5.31
CA VAL A 83 -16.06 -4.45 6.11
C VAL A 83 -15.94 -5.85 6.69
N ILE A 84 -14.88 -6.57 6.32
CA ILE A 84 -14.60 -7.91 6.82
C ILE A 84 -13.25 -7.94 7.52
N LYS A 85 -13.26 -8.26 8.80
CA LYS A 85 -12.03 -8.40 9.61
C LYS A 85 -11.12 -9.47 9.03
N LYS A 86 -9.81 -9.19 9.02
CA LYS A 86 -8.78 -10.06 8.45
C LYS A 86 -9.06 -10.42 6.99
N PHE A 87 -9.54 -9.44 6.24
CA PHE A 87 -9.73 -9.56 4.81
C PHE A 87 -9.59 -8.21 4.11
N MET A 88 -10.63 -7.36 4.11
CA MET A 88 -10.62 -6.08 3.39
C MET A 88 -11.70 -5.12 3.91
N ILE A 89 -11.58 -3.86 3.52
CA ILE A 89 -12.62 -2.85 3.62
C ILE A 89 -13.01 -2.40 2.21
N GLN A 90 -14.29 -2.42 1.86
CA GLN A 90 -14.81 -2.10 0.54
C GLN A 90 -15.73 -0.87 0.57
N GLY A 91 -15.54 0.01 -0.40
CA GLY A 91 -16.28 1.25 -0.55
C GLY A 91 -16.32 1.75 -1.99
N GLY A 92 -16.67 3.03 -2.15
CA GLY A 92 -16.62 3.70 -3.44
C GLY A 92 -17.85 3.50 -4.32
N ASP A 93 -18.95 2.95 -3.80
CA ASP A 93 -20.22 2.96 -4.50
C ASP A 93 -20.82 4.37 -4.47
N VAL A 94 -20.54 5.13 -5.53
CA VAL A 94 -20.99 6.53 -5.70
C VAL A 94 -22.43 6.63 -6.21
N GLU A 95 -23.04 5.51 -6.57
CA GLU A 95 -24.43 5.49 -7.09
C GLU A 95 -25.43 5.20 -5.99
N ASN A 96 -25.33 4.02 -5.37
CA ASN A 96 -26.34 3.50 -4.45
C ASN A 96 -25.83 3.48 -3.00
N GLY A 97 -24.52 3.39 -2.79
CA GLY A 97 -23.90 3.36 -1.47
C GLY A 97 -24.11 2.04 -0.71
N ASP A 98 -24.57 0.98 -1.38
CA ASP A 98 -24.86 -0.34 -0.81
C ASP A 98 -24.09 -1.50 -1.48
N GLY A 99 -23.26 -1.18 -2.47
CA GLY A 99 -22.44 -2.15 -3.20
C GLY A 99 -23.07 -2.62 -4.53
N THR A 100 -24.26 -2.15 -4.89
CA THR A 100 -24.95 -2.53 -6.13
C THR A 100 -24.69 -1.57 -7.29
N GLY A 101 -24.18 -0.35 -6.99
CA GLY A 101 -23.90 0.69 -7.97
C GLY A 101 -22.60 0.48 -8.73
N SER A 102 -22.56 0.90 -9.99
CA SER A 102 -21.36 0.90 -10.79
C SER A 102 -21.39 1.94 -11.89
N ILE A 103 -20.42 2.85 -11.85
CA ILE A 103 -20.17 3.87 -12.88
C ILE A 103 -18.66 4.07 -13.01
N SER A 104 -18.20 4.44 -14.19
CA SER A 104 -16.82 4.87 -14.42
C SER A 104 -16.78 6.01 -15.44
N MET A 105 -15.64 6.66 -15.57
CA MET A 105 -15.44 7.67 -16.63
C MET A 105 -15.49 7.09 -18.06
N TYR A 106 -15.50 5.76 -18.17
CA TYR A 106 -15.54 5.03 -19.44
C TYR A 106 -16.94 4.47 -19.77
N GLY A 107 -17.92 4.66 -18.89
CA GLY A 107 -19.26 4.10 -18.94
C GLY A 107 -19.58 3.34 -17.66
N LYS A 108 -20.57 2.44 -17.71
CA LYS A 108 -20.96 1.67 -16.51
C LYS A 108 -19.82 0.77 -16.02
N TYR A 109 -19.13 0.10 -16.94
CA TYR A 109 -18.03 -0.81 -16.65
C TYR A 109 -16.84 -0.53 -17.56
N PHE A 110 -15.64 -0.96 -17.13
CA PHE A 110 -14.45 -1.01 -17.95
C PHE A 110 -13.67 -2.32 -17.70
N ASP A 111 -12.83 -2.68 -18.67
CA ASP A 111 -12.09 -3.94 -18.66
C ASP A 111 -11.06 -4.02 -17.54
N ASP A 112 -10.73 -5.25 -17.14
CA ASP A 112 -9.56 -5.52 -16.30
C ASP A 112 -8.29 -5.06 -17.02
N GLU A 113 -7.53 -4.15 -16.40
CA GLU A 113 -6.39 -3.55 -17.08
C GLU A 113 -5.19 -4.48 -17.11
N ASN A 114 -4.84 -5.06 -15.97
CA ASN A 114 -3.82 -6.09 -15.79
C ASN A 114 -3.92 -6.72 -14.40
N PHE A 115 -3.07 -7.74 -14.15
CA PHE A 115 -2.93 -8.42 -12.87
C PHE A 115 -1.46 -8.54 -12.46
N GLU A 116 -0.63 -7.57 -12.85
CA GLU A 116 0.81 -7.58 -12.57
C GLU A 116 1.09 -7.51 -11.08
N VAL A 117 0.44 -6.56 -10.37
CA VAL A 117 0.59 -6.41 -8.94
C VAL A 117 -0.30 -7.41 -8.22
N LYS A 118 0.29 -8.16 -7.29
CA LYS A 118 -0.40 -9.17 -6.49
C LYS A 118 -0.85 -8.62 -5.14
N HIS A 119 -1.87 -9.25 -4.56
CA HIS A 119 -2.37 -8.91 -3.22
C HIS A 119 -1.48 -9.54 -2.15
N SER A 120 -0.18 -9.25 -2.19
CA SER A 120 0.88 -9.88 -1.39
C SER A 120 0.86 -9.53 0.10
N GLY A 121 0.09 -8.51 0.49
CA GLY A 121 0.03 -8.04 1.88
C GLY A 121 -1.17 -7.14 2.17
N PRO A 122 -1.22 -6.55 3.35
CA PRO A 122 -2.21 -5.54 3.69
C PRO A 122 -1.95 -4.23 2.94
N LEU A 123 -3.00 -3.38 2.91
CA LEU A 123 -2.97 -1.99 2.44
C LEU A 123 -2.91 -1.83 0.92
N PHE A 124 -2.97 -2.90 0.13
CA PHE A 124 -3.16 -2.79 -1.31
C PHE A 124 -4.58 -2.33 -1.64
N VAL A 125 -4.67 -1.46 -2.65
CA VAL A 125 -5.93 -0.92 -3.17
C VAL A 125 -6.21 -1.54 -4.51
N SER A 126 -7.38 -2.17 -4.64
CA SER A 126 -7.76 -2.97 -5.80
C SER A 126 -9.20 -2.68 -6.21
N MET A 127 -9.52 -2.90 -7.49
CA MET A 127 -10.88 -2.72 -8.00
C MET A 127 -11.80 -3.85 -7.53
N ALA A 128 -12.94 -3.48 -6.97
CA ALA A 128 -14.05 -4.42 -6.80
C ALA A 128 -14.77 -4.58 -8.15
N ASN A 129 -15.17 -5.80 -8.46
CA ASN A 129 -15.90 -6.15 -9.68
C ASN A 129 -16.92 -7.28 -9.42
N ALA A 130 -17.81 -7.51 -10.37
CA ALA A 130 -18.78 -8.60 -10.38
C ALA A 130 -18.41 -9.70 -11.38
N GLY A 131 -17.13 -9.87 -11.66
CA GLY A 131 -16.55 -10.79 -12.63
C GLY A 131 -15.70 -10.06 -13.66
N LYS A 132 -15.18 -10.80 -14.64
CA LYS A 132 -14.26 -10.29 -15.65
C LYS A 132 -14.79 -9.04 -16.36
N ASN A 133 -13.97 -7.99 -16.46
CA ASN A 133 -14.27 -6.76 -17.21
C ASN A 133 -15.53 -6.02 -16.70
N THR A 134 -15.74 -6.01 -15.37
CA THR A 134 -16.86 -5.29 -14.74
C THR A 134 -16.40 -4.27 -13.70
N ASN A 135 -15.22 -3.69 -13.88
CA ASN A 135 -14.72 -2.63 -13.00
C ASN A 135 -15.56 -1.36 -13.17
N GLY A 136 -15.82 -0.67 -12.07
CA GLY A 136 -16.62 0.57 -12.05
C GLY A 136 -16.03 1.62 -11.12
N CYS A 137 -16.81 2.01 -10.10
CA CYS A 137 -16.38 2.97 -9.09
C CYS A 137 -15.87 2.29 -7.80
N GLN A 138 -16.30 1.05 -7.51
CA GLN A 138 -16.02 0.42 -6.24
C GLN A 138 -14.58 -0.08 -6.14
N PHE A 139 -14.01 0.05 -4.96
CA PHE A 139 -12.66 -0.41 -4.62
C PHE A 139 -12.65 -1.07 -3.24
N PHE A 140 -11.60 -1.83 -2.97
CA PHE A 140 -11.33 -2.33 -1.63
C PHE A 140 -9.87 -2.10 -1.25
N ILE A 141 -9.63 -2.08 0.06
CA ILE A 141 -8.29 -2.00 0.66
C ILE A 141 -8.10 -3.28 1.48
N THR A 142 -7.06 -4.05 1.17
CA THR A 142 -6.74 -5.28 1.90
C THR A 142 -6.25 -4.98 3.31
N THR A 143 -6.58 -5.85 4.28
CA THR A 143 -6.06 -5.77 5.66
C THR A 143 -5.13 -6.94 6.00
N ILE A 144 -5.06 -7.93 5.10
CA ILE A 144 -4.09 -9.03 5.09
C ILE A 144 -3.65 -9.32 3.65
N ALA A 145 -2.71 -10.24 3.46
CA ALA A 145 -2.44 -10.83 2.15
C ALA A 145 -3.64 -11.65 1.67
N THR A 146 -4.07 -11.45 0.40
CA THR A 146 -5.26 -12.09 -0.17
C THR A 146 -4.97 -12.70 -1.54
N PRO A 147 -4.04 -13.69 -1.64
CA PRO A 147 -3.58 -14.21 -2.92
C PRO A 147 -4.69 -14.89 -3.75
N TRP A 148 -5.80 -15.27 -3.14
CA TRP A 148 -6.97 -15.81 -3.86
C TRP A 148 -7.72 -14.77 -4.72
N LEU A 149 -7.40 -13.48 -4.57
CA LEU A 149 -7.93 -12.39 -5.41
C LEU A 149 -7.02 -12.09 -6.61
N ASP A 150 -5.83 -12.67 -6.66
CA ASP A 150 -4.89 -12.49 -7.77
C ASP A 150 -5.52 -13.01 -9.07
N ASP A 151 -5.18 -12.34 -10.17
CA ASP A 151 -5.70 -12.63 -11.52
C ASP A 151 -7.23 -12.43 -11.70
N HIS A 152 -7.90 -11.86 -10.68
CA HIS A 152 -9.33 -11.53 -10.70
C HIS A 152 -9.63 -10.06 -10.45
N HIS A 153 -8.75 -9.36 -9.71
CA HIS A 153 -8.93 -7.96 -9.37
C HIS A 153 -7.67 -7.16 -9.68
N THR A 154 -7.83 -6.02 -10.35
CA THR A 154 -6.72 -5.13 -10.70
C THR A 154 -6.27 -4.33 -9.48
N VAL A 155 -5.06 -4.60 -8.99
CA VAL A 155 -4.40 -3.76 -7.98
C VAL A 155 -3.82 -2.54 -8.66
N PHE A 156 -4.13 -1.35 -8.16
CA PHE A 156 -3.71 -0.09 -8.78
C PHE A 156 -3.09 0.92 -7.80
N GLY A 157 -2.93 0.54 -6.54
CA GLY A 157 -2.34 1.41 -5.54
C GLY A 157 -2.09 0.73 -4.20
N LYS A 158 -1.52 1.49 -3.28
CA LYS A 158 -1.27 1.09 -1.89
C LYS A 158 -1.45 2.27 -0.96
N VAL A 159 -1.98 2.03 0.24
CA VAL A 159 -2.01 3.03 1.31
C VAL A 159 -0.58 3.34 1.73
N VAL A 160 -0.20 4.62 1.68
CA VAL A 160 1.14 5.11 2.01
C VAL A 160 1.16 5.95 3.29
N SER A 161 -0.02 6.32 3.81
CA SER A 161 -0.20 6.97 5.11
C SER A 161 -1.62 6.75 5.61
N GLY A 162 -1.82 6.73 6.93
CA GLY A 162 -3.12 6.49 7.55
C GLY A 162 -3.48 5.01 7.66
N GLU A 163 -2.49 4.13 7.78
CA GLU A 163 -2.68 2.69 8.02
C GLU A 163 -3.53 2.44 9.27
N ASP A 164 -3.30 3.20 10.33
CA ASP A 164 -4.08 3.12 11.57
C ASP A 164 -5.57 3.42 11.34
N VAL A 165 -5.88 4.31 10.39
CA VAL A 165 -7.27 4.61 10.01
C VAL A 165 -7.91 3.43 9.30
N VAL A 166 -7.19 2.78 8.37
CA VAL A 166 -7.66 1.54 7.69
C VAL A 166 -7.98 0.47 8.73
N PHE A 167 -7.08 0.23 9.66
CA PHE A 167 -7.30 -0.78 10.71
C PHE A 167 -8.38 -0.36 11.74
N LYS A 168 -8.59 0.93 11.98
CA LYS A 168 -9.75 1.39 12.77
C LYS A 168 -11.07 1.08 12.06
N ILE A 169 -11.13 1.27 10.74
CA ILE A 169 -12.31 0.90 9.94
C ILE A 169 -12.55 -0.60 10.01
N GLU A 170 -11.51 -1.41 9.82
CA GLU A 170 -11.59 -2.88 9.93
C GLU A 170 -12.17 -3.35 11.26
N GLN A 171 -11.89 -2.63 12.37
CA GLN A 171 -12.35 -2.99 13.70
C GLN A 171 -13.78 -2.52 14.00
N THR A 172 -14.46 -1.84 13.08
CA THR A 172 -15.86 -1.45 13.28
C THR A 172 -16.76 -2.69 13.43
N LYS A 173 -17.81 -2.55 14.22
CA LYS A 173 -18.83 -3.61 14.33
C LYS A 173 -19.68 -3.61 13.07
N THR A 174 -19.96 -4.78 12.55
CA THR A 174 -20.81 -5.01 11.37
C THR A 174 -22.03 -5.86 11.73
N ASP A 175 -23.02 -5.83 10.87
CA ASP A 175 -24.16 -6.75 10.90
C ASP A 175 -23.81 -8.10 10.22
N SER A 176 -24.83 -8.92 9.96
CA SER A 176 -24.68 -10.23 9.28
C SER A 176 -24.26 -10.16 7.82
N ASP A 177 -24.45 -9.01 7.17
CA ASP A 177 -24.13 -8.76 5.76
C ASP A 177 -22.81 -7.98 5.61
N ASP A 178 -21.99 -7.95 6.66
CA ASP A 178 -20.70 -7.25 6.75
C ASP A 178 -20.83 -5.71 6.65
N VAL A 179 -22.03 -5.13 6.82
CA VAL A 179 -22.26 -3.68 6.76
C VAL A 179 -21.93 -3.06 8.13
N PRO A 180 -21.11 -2.00 8.19
CA PRO A 180 -20.81 -1.30 9.44
C PRO A 180 -22.08 -0.77 10.14
N LEU A 181 -22.29 -1.13 11.42
CA LEU A 181 -23.42 -0.65 12.24
C LEU A 181 -23.38 0.86 12.47
N VAL A 182 -22.17 1.43 12.49
CA VAL A 182 -21.95 2.87 12.50
C VAL A 182 -21.36 3.25 11.16
N PRO A 183 -21.97 4.16 10.40
CA PRO A 183 -21.51 4.52 9.07
C PRO A 183 -20.05 4.98 9.07
N VAL A 184 -19.26 4.43 8.15
CA VAL A 184 -17.89 4.84 7.86
C VAL A 184 -17.91 5.60 6.55
N VAL A 185 -17.66 6.91 6.61
CA VAL A 185 -17.88 7.83 5.48
C VAL A 185 -16.57 8.49 5.04
N ILE A 186 -16.36 8.58 3.75
CA ILE A 186 -15.37 9.45 3.12
C ILE A 186 -15.98 10.85 3.08
N TYR A 187 -15.72 11.70 4.07
CA TYR A 187 -16.37 13.02 4.12
C TYR A 187 -15.64 14.07 3.28
N ASN A 188 -14.41 13.81 2.87
CA ASN A 188 -13.65 14.65 1.95
C ASN A 188 -12.67 13.78 1.15
N SER A 189 -12.46 14.12 -0.12
CA SER A 189 -11.51 13.42 -0.99
C SER A 189 -10.84 14.38 -1.95
N GLY A 190 -9.65 14.03 -2.42
CA GLY A 190 -8.93 14.85 -3.40
C GLY A 190 -7.57 14.25 -3.76
N ILE A 191 -6.82 15.02 -4.54
CA ILE A 191 -5.47 14.67 -4.98
C ILE A 191 -4.43 15.45 -4.17
N ILE A 192 -3.27 14.83 -3.93
CA ILE A 192 -2.10 15.49 -3.34
C ILE A 192 -1.08 15.68 -4.45
N PRO A 193 -0.55 16.90 -4.66
CA PRO A 193 0.56 17.12 -5.58
C PRO A 193 1.73 16.20 -5.24
N THR A 194 2.13 15.36 -6.20
CA THR A 194 3.08 14.26 -5.94
C THR A 194 4.23 14.33 -6.93
N GLN A 195 5.46 14.26 -6.42
CA GLN A 195 6.61 13.87 -7.21
C GLN A 195 6.70 12.35 -7.19
N GLU A 196 6.99 11.74 -8.34
CA GLU A 196 7.09 10.28 -8.42
C GLU A 196 8.15 9.71 -7.47
N TYR A 197 7.80 8.64 -6.78
CA TYR A 197 8.70 7.92 -5.88
C TYR A 197 8.40 6.43 -5.89
N THR A 198 9.27 5.63 -5.27
CA THR A 198 9.12 4.17 -5.23
C THR A 198 8.82 3.72 -3.81
N ILE A 199 7.86 2.80 -3.67
CA ILE A 199 7.55 2.09 -2.42
C ILE A 199 7.86 0.60 -2.57
N SER A 200 8.13 -0.06 -1.44
CA SER A 200 8.28 -1.51 -1.37
C SER A 200 6.99 -2.17 -0.85
N ASP A 201 6.70 -3.37 -1.28
CA ASP A 201 5.61 -4.18 -0.73
C ASP A 201 5.89 -4.66 0.69
N ASN A 202 7.17 -4.73 1.07
CA ASN A 202 7.62 -5.08 2.40
C ASN A 202 8.20 -3.86 3.14
N PRO A 203 7.42 -3.17 4.00
CA PRO A 203 7.93 -2.05 4.80
C PRO A 203 8.99 -2.48 5.81
N TYR A 204 9.06 -3.79 6.13
CA TYR A 204 10.06 -4.40 7.01
C TYR A 204 11.14 -5.12 6.21
N ASP A 205 11.63 -4.53 5.11
CA ASP A 205 12.80 -5.07 4.44
C ASP A 205 14.01 -5.03 5.40
N ALA A 206 14.13 -6.13 6.16
CA ALA A 206 15.22 -6.32 7.12
C ALA A 206 16.59 -6.14 6.45
N TRP A 207 16.67 -6.39 5.13
CA TRP A 207 17.89 -6.23 4.36
C TRP A 207 18.19 -4.77 4.04
N ALA A 208 17.17 -3.97 3.70
CA ALA A 208 17.33 -2.51 3.58
C ALA A 208 17.73 -1.90 4.92
N TRP A 209 17.13 -2.36 6.02
CA TRP A 209 17.46 -1.93 7.38
C TRP A 209 18.88 -2.31 7.76
N ILE A 210 19.32 -3.54 7.47
CA ILE A 210 20.71 -4.00 7.69
C ILE A 210 21.69 -3.16 6.88
N LYS A 211 21.39 -2.87 5.60
CA LYS A 211 22.24 -1.99 4.78
C LYS A 211 22.32 -0.59 5.36
N ALA A 212 21.22 -0.01 5.78
CA ALA A 212 21.18 1.35 6.31
C ALA A 212 21.86 1.51 7.66
N THR A 213 21.88 0.47 8.49
CA THR A 213 22.38 0.54 9.87
C THR A 213 23.65 -0.25 10.10
N CYS A 214 23.71 -1.52 9.72
CA CYS A 214 24.81 -2.42 10.05
C CYS A 214 26.06 -2.17 9.21
N ILE A 215 25.92 -1.79 7.93
CA ILE A 215 27.07 -1.52 7.06
C ILE A 215 27.84 -0.26 7.53
N PRO A 216 27.19 0.90 7.76
CA PRO A 216 27.88 2.08 8.30
C PRO A 216 28.51 1.84 9.67
N LEU A 217 27.83 1.11 10.58
CA LEU A 217 28.36 0.73 11.89
C LEU A 217 29.59 -0.18 11.75
N GLY A 218 29.53 -1.19 10.89
CA GLY A 218 30.68 -2.08 10.62
C GLY A 218 31.89 -1.33 10.08
N PHE A 219 31.67 -0.34 9.20
CA PHE A 219 32.74 0.54 8.71
C PHE A 219 33.38 1.38 9.85
N SER A 220 32.53 1.95 10.72
CA SER A 220 32.99 2.74 11.86
C SER A 220 33.81 1.90 12.86
N PHE A 221 33.36 0.68 13.17
CA PHE A 221 34.10 -0.25 14.03
C PHE A 221 35.41 -0.70 13.40
N SER A 222 35.47 -0.88 12.09
CA SER A 222 36.69 -1.24 11.37
C SER A 222 37.75 -0.11 11.46
N ILE A 223 37.32 1.14 11.28
CA ILE A 223 38.19 2.32 11.39
C ILE A 223 38.70 2.43 12.82
N LEU A 224 37.90 2.28 13.85
CA LEU A 224 38.29 2.32 15.25
C LEU A 224 39.29 1.19 15.60
N ALA A 225 39.09 -0.02 15.08
CA ALA A 225 39.99 -1.14 15.27
C ALA A 225 41.37 -0.90 14.63
N ILE A 226 41.39 -0.32 13.42
CA ILE A 226 42.61 0.07 12.72
C ILE A 226 43.35 1.15 13.53
N PHE A 227 42.60 2.18 13.97
CA PHE A 227 43.15 3.26 14.77
C PHE A 227 43.75 2.71 16.08
N HIS A 228 43.02 1.86 16.80
CA HIS A 228 43.52 1.21 18.03
C HIS A 228 44.80 0.37 17.78
N TYR A 229 44.82 -0.37 16.66
CA TYR A 229 46.00 -1.14 16.27
C TYR A 229 47.22 -0.24 16.02
N ILE A 230 47.04 0.88 15.30
CA ILE A 230 48.10 1.85 15.00
C ILE A 230 48.62 2.48 16.32
N MET A 231 47.70 2.92 17.19
CA MET A 231 48.06 3.52 18.47
C MET A 231 48.89 2.54 19.37
N LYS A 232 48.48 1.26 19.36
CA LYS A 232 49.22 0.21 20.09
C LYS A 232 50.60 -0.08 19.50
N GLN A 233 50.81 0.12 18.20
CA GLN A 233 52.15 -0.02 17.57
C GLN A 233 53.07 1.17 17.83
N LEU A 234 52.47 2.34 18.11
CA LEU A 234 53.22 3.56 18.41
C LEU A 234 53.55 3.71 19.91
N ASP A 235 53.26 2.70 20.76
CA ASP A 235 53.45 2.70 22.21
C ASP A 235 52.90 3.96 22.93
N VAL A 236 51.76 4.48 22.45
CA VAL A 236 51.03 5.60 23.05
C VAL A 236 49.82 5.10 23.80
#